data_8df819c40f1293794d8b324e858e702c
#
_entry.id   8df819c40f1293794d8b324e858e702c
#
_cell.length_a   1.000
_cell.length_b   1.000
_cell.length_c   1.000
_cell.angle_alpha   90.00
_cell.angle_beta   90.00
_cell.angle_gamma   90.00
#
_symmetry.space_group_name_H-M   'P 1'
#
loop_
_entity.id
_entity.type
_entity.pdbx_description
1 polymer ?
#
loop_
_entity_poly.entity_id
_entity_poly.type
_entity_poly.pdbx_seq_one_letter_code
_entity_poly.pdbx_strand_id
1 'polypeptide(L)'
;MEQVCKFLKEAGTYYLATAEGDQPRVRPFGTAHIFEGRLYIQTGRRKDVAKQIAANPKVELCAFMGGKWLRLSGTLVEDDRREARVSMLEAYPDLKSMYDPDDGNT
;
A
#
# COMPACT_ATOMS: atom_id res chain seq x y z
N MET A 1 0.85 -3.78 -14.25
CA MET A 1 0.36 -3.56 -12.88
C MET A 1 -1.17 -3.55 -12.73
N GLU A 2 -1.89 -3.32 -13.78
CA GLU A 2 -3.37 -3.33 -13.70
C GLU A 2 -3.93 -4.67 -13.26
N GLN A 3 -3.39 -5.77 -13.77
CA GLN A 3 -3.81 -7.12 -13.36
C GLN A 3 -3.48 -7.39 -11.91
N VAL A 4 -2.34 -6.92 -11.42
CA VAL A 4 -1.94 -7.03 -10.02
C VAL A 4 -2.91 -6.25 -9.14
N CYS A 5 -3.20 -5.01 -9.52
CA CYS A 5 -4.14 -4.16 -8.78
C CYS A 5 -5.53 -4.81 -8.71
N LYS A 6 -6.01 -5.34 -9.82
CA LYS A 6 -7.30 -6.03 -9.88
C LYS A 6 -7.34 -7.23 -8.92
N PHE A 7 -6.29 -8.05 -8.92
CA PHE A 7 -6.20 -9.20 -8.02
C PHE A 7 -6.25 -8.78 -6.56
N LEU A 8 -5.49 -7.74 -6.19
CA LEU A 8 -5.46 -7.23 -4.82
C LEU A 8 -6.82 -6.68 -4.39
N LYS A 9 -7.52 -5.98 -5.26
CA LYS A 9 -8.86 -5.47 -4.99
C LYS A 9 -9.87 -6.59 -4.81
N GLU A 10 -9.83 -7.61 -5.65
CA GLU A 10 -10.73 -8.75 -5.56
C GLU A 10 -10.47 -9.59 -4.31
N ALA A 11 -9.21 -9.76 -3.93
CA ALA A 11 -8.85 -10.44 -2.70
C ALA A 11 -9.30 -9.66 -1.46
N GLY A 12 -9.34 -8.35 -1.55
CA GLY A 12 -9.77 -7.45 -0.47
C GLY A 12 -8.67 -7.19 0.55
N THR A 13 -8.05 -8.24 1.06
CA THR A 13 -6.92 -8.14 2.00
C THR A 13 -5.71 -8.85 1.41
N TYR A 14 -4.57 -8.21 1.51
CA TYR A 14 -3.28 -8.82 1.20
C TYR A 14 -2.30 -8.50 2.33
N TYR A 15 -1.15 -9.15 2.32
CA TYR A 15 -0.17 -9.01 3.39
C TYR A 15 1.10 -8.40 2.84
N LEU A 16 1.57 -7.35 3.52
CA LEU A 16 2.77 -6.62 3.14
C LEU A 16 3.87 -6.91 4.14
N ALA A 17 5.00 -7.41 3.65
CA ALA A 17 6.19 -7.65 4.45
C ALA A 17 7.20 -6.53 4.25
N THR A 18 7.77 -6.08 5.35
CA THR A 18 8.84 -5.09 5.42
C THR A 18 9.97 -5.61 6.30
N ALA A 19 11.09 -4.92 6.32
CA ALA A 19 12.18 -5.23 7.22
C ALA A 19 12.42 -4.07 8.19
N GLU A 20 12.57 -4.39 9.47
CA GLU A 20 12.99 -3.45 10.51
C GLU A 20 14.35 -3.91 11.03
N GLY A 21 15.44 -3.33 10.49
CA GLY A 21 16.76 -3.89 10.67
C GLY A 21 16.84 -5.28 10.03
N ASP A 22 17.16 -6.29 10.82
CA ASP A 22 17.17 -7.69 10.40
C ASP A 22 15.87 -8.44 10.74
N GLN A 23 14.88 -7.74 11.31
CA GLN A 23 13.61 -8.35 11.71
C GLN A 23 12.57 -8.19 10.61
N PRO A 24 12.06 -9.30 10.03
CA PRO A 24 10.92 -9.21 9.12
C PRO A 24 9.64 -8.80 9.88
N ARG A 25 8.83 -7.98 9.23
CA ARG A 25 7.52 -7.58 9.74
C ARG A 25 6.48 -7.82 8.66
N VAL A 26 5.28 -8.22 9.05
CA VAL A 26 4.17 -8.44 8.11
C VAL A 26 2.86 -7.96 8.74
N ARG A 27 1.99 -7.38 7.92
CA ARG A 27 0.67 -6.90 8.34
C ARG A 27 -0.30 -6.90 7.18
N PRO A 28 -1.62 -6.93 7.46
CA PRO A 28 -2.62 -6.83 6.40
C PRO A 28 -2.72 -5.41 5.84
N PHE A 29 -2.99 -5.33 4.53
CA PHE A 29 -3.30 -4.11 3.81
C PHE A 29 -4.56 -4.32 2.99
N GLY A 30 -5.29 -3.26 2.70
CA GLY A 30 -6.55 -3.35 1.97
C GLY A 30 -6.68 -2.38 0.79
N THR A 31 -5.66 -1.57 0.49
CA THR A 31 -5.74 -0.59 -0.60
C THR A 31 -4.86 -0.97 -1.76
N ALA A 32 -5.36 -0.76 -2.98
CA ALA A 32 -4.59 -0.91 -4.20
C ALA A 32 -5.23 0.00 -5.25
N HIS A 33 -4.42 0.82 -5.91
CA HIS A 33 -4.91 1.85 -6.83
C HIS A 33 -3.87 2.11 -7.90
N ILE A 34 -4.32 2.28 -9.14
CA ILE A 34 -3.44 2.68 -10.23
C ILE A 34 -3.54 4.19 -10.39
N PHE A 35 -2.39 4.86 -10.33
CA PHE A 35 -2.26 6.28 -10.57
C PHE A 35 -1.04 6.53 -11.44
N GLU A 36 -1.23 7.20 -12.58
CA GLU A 36 -0.17 7.44 -13.56
C GLU A 36 0.57 6.16 -13.98
N GLY A 37 -0.19 5.06 -14.16
CA GLY A 37 0.34 3.77 -14.61
C GLY A 37 1.11 2.97 -13.58
N ARG A 38 1.13 3.38 -12.32
CA ARG A 38 1.84 2.72 -11.22
C ARG A 38 0.88 2.24 -10.16
N LEU A 39 1.30 1.19 -9.46
CA LEU A 39 0.53 0.66 -8.32
C LEU A 39 0.85 1.49 -7.07
N TYR A 40 -0.21 1.96 -6.43
CA TYR A 40 -0.14 2.70 -5.17
C TYR A 40 -0.86 1.95 -4.07
N ILE A 41 -0.33 2.03 -2.87
CA ILE A 41 -0.98 1.58 -1.65
C ILE A 41 -0.96 2.73 -0.64
N GLN A 42 -1.85 2.67 0.35
CA GLN A 42 -2.08 3.76 1.30
C GLN A 42 -1.75 3.32 2.71
N THR A 43 -1.03 4.17 3.44
CA THR A 43 -0.86 4.02 4.89
C THR A 43 -0.72 5.40 5.54
N GLY A 44 -0.75 5.44 6.88
CA GLY A 44 -0.49 6.64 7.64
C GLY A 44 1.00 6.82 7.92
N ARG A 45 1.52 8.04 7.77
CA ARG A 45 2.94 8.35 7.99
C ARG A 45 3.42 8.05 9.40
N ARG A 46 2.52 8.08 10.39
CA ARG A 46 2.85 7.85 11.80
C ARG A 46 2.95 6.37 12.14
N LYS A 47 2.48 5.48 11.26
CA LYS A 47 2.52 4.04 11.50
C LYS A 47 3.94 3.49 11.34
N ASP A 48 4.22 2.42 12.08
CA ASP A 48 5.53 1.75 12.03
C ASP A 48 5.88 1.28 10.63
N VAL A 49 4.90 0.80 9.85
CA VAL A 49 5.13 0.35 8.47
C VAL A 49 5.69 1.48 7.61
N ALA A 50 5.19 2.71 7.76
CA ALA A 50 5.71 3.85 7.00
C ALA A 50 7.16 4.15 7.37
N LYS A 51 7.49 4.08 8.66
CA LYS A 51 8.86 4.29 9.15
C LYS A 51 9.80 3.19 8.65
N GLN A 52 9.33 1.95 8.62
CA GLN A 52 10.11 0.82 8.12
C GLN A 52 10.42 0.97 6.64
N ILE A 53 9.43 1.36 5.83
CA ILE A 53 9.60 1.59 4.39
C ILE A 53 10.56 2.75 4.13
N ALA A 54 10.48 3.82 4.90
CA ALA A 54 11.38 4.96 4.78
C ALA A 54 12.85 4.56 5.04
N ALA A 55 13.07 3.68 6.02
CA ALA A 55 14.40 3.21 6.36
C ALA A 55 14.91 2.12 5.39
N ASN A 56 14.01 1.25 4.91
CA ASN A 56 14.32 0.19 3.95
C ASN A 56 13.12 0.02 3.01
N PRO A 57 13.24 0.48 1.75
CA PRO A 57 12.11 0.46 0.82
C PRO A 57 11.79 -0.91 0.23
N LYS A 58 12.62 -1.92 0.47
CA LYS A 58 12.39 -3.27 -0.05
C LYS A 58 11.21 -3.91 0.67
N VAL A 59 10.25 -4.39 -0.11
CA VAL A 59 9.03 -5.01 0.39
C VAL A 59 8.68 -6.25 -0.42
N GLU A 60 7.80 -7.05 0.15
CA GLU A 60 7.12 -8.12 -0.57
C GLU A 60 5.68 -8.16 -0.12
N LEU A 61 4.77 -8.36 -1.06
CA LEU A 61 3.37 -8.57 -0.72
C LEU A 61 2.88 -9.91 -1.25
N CYS A 62 1.87 -10.43 -0.57
CA CYS A 62 1.29 -11.73 -0.90
C CYS A 62 -0.23 -11.67 -0.73
N ALA A 63 -0.94 -12.20 -1.72
CA ALA A 63 -2.39 -12.33 -1.68
C ALA A 63 -2.79 -13.74 -2.11
N PHE A 64 -3.92 -14.21 -1.59
CA PHE A 64 -4.49 -15.51 -1.95
C PHE A 64 -5.98 -15.34 -2.16
N MET A 65 -6.47 -15.86 -3.27
CA MET A 65 -7.89 -15.77 -3.61
C MET A 65 -8.27 -16.89 -4.56
N GLY A 66 -9.30 -17.66 -4.21
CA GLY A 66 -9.85 -18.69 -5.08
C GLY A 66 -8.84 -19.74 -5.52
N GLY A 67 -7.94 -20.15 -4.62
CA GLY A 67 -6.90 -21.13 -4.92
C GLY A 67 -5.71 -20.58 -5.71
N LYS A 68 -5.68 -19.27 -5.97
CA LYS A 68 -4.61 -18.61 -6.71
C LYS A 68 -3.76 -17.74 -5.79
N TRP A 69 -2.48 -17.67 -6.11
CA TRP A 69 -1.48 -16.88 -5.36
C TRP A 69 -1.02 -15.69 -6.19
N LEU A 70 -0.79 -14.59 -5.51
CA LEU A 70 -0.01 -13.47 -6.03
C LEU A 70 1.08 -13.15 -5.03
N ARG A 71 2.31 -13.04 -5.50
CA ARG A 71 3.43 -12.57 -4.70
C ARG A 71 4.22 -11.57 -5.54
N LEU A 72 4.46 -10.40 -4.98
CA LEU A 72 5.14 -9.31 -5.66
C LEU A 72 6.25 -8.77 -4.76
N SER A 73 7.48 -8.75 -5.27
CA SER A 73 8.63 -8.17 -4.59
C SER A 73 9.03 -6.88 -5.30
N GLY A 74 9.47 -5.90 -4.54
CA GLY A 74 9.92 -4.65 -5.12
C GLY A 74 10.30 -3.62 -4.07
N THR A 75 10.26 -2.37 -4.47
CA THR A 75 10.51 -1.24 -3.59
C THR A 75 9.29 -0.34 -3.55
N LEU A 76 8.99 0.19 -2.37
CA LEU A 76 7.98 1.23 -2.18
C LEU A 76 8.67 2.57 -1.96
N VAL A 77 8.20 3.57 -2.67
CA VAL A 77 8.68 4.95 -2.55
C VAL A 77 7.50 5.83 -2.20
N GLU A 78 7.66 6.69 -1.20
CA GLU A 78 6.61 7.64 -0.85
C GLU A 78 6.41 8.63 -2.00
N ASP A 79 5.17 8.77 -2.43
CA ASP A 79 4.77 9.81 -3.38
C ASP A 79 4.10 10.92 -2.58
N ASP A 80 4.83 12.00 -2.35
CA ASP A 80 4.39 13.12 -1.52
C ASP A 80 3.53 14.14 -2.28
N ARG A 81 3.11 13.83 -3.50
CA ARG A 81 2.27 14.73 -4.28
C ARG A 81 0.83 14.70 -3.78
N ARG A 82 0.25 15.88 -3.63
CA ARG A 82 -1.16 15.99 -3.21
C ARG A 82 -2.11 15.28 -4.17
N GLU A 83 -1.84 15.34 -5.48
CA GLU A 83 -2.65 14.68 -6.50
C GLU A 83 -2.73 13.16 -6.28
N ALA A 84 -1.63 12.54 -5.87
CA ALA A 84 -1.60 11.11 -5.59
C ALA A 84 -2.47 10.78 -4.37
N ARG A 85 -2.37 11.60 -3.31
CA ARG A 85 -3.20 11.44 -2.12
C ARG A 85 -4.68 11.60 -2.43
N VAL A 86 -5.04 12.64 -3.16
CA VAL A 86 -6.43 12.89 -3.56
C VAL A 86 -6.97 11.72 -4.39
N SER A 87 -6.21 11.24 -5.36
CA SER A 87 -6.63 10.13 -6.21
C SER A 87 -6.91 8.85 -5.40
N MET A 88 -6.03 8.55 -4.45
CA MET A 88 -6.21 7.37 -3.59
C MET A 88 -7.46 7.50 -2.72
N LEU A 89 -7.68 8.65 -2.09
CA LEU A 89 -8.83 8.86 -1.21
C LEU A 89 -10.14 8.91 -1.99
N GLU A 90 -10.12 9.34 -3.23
CA GLU A 90 -11.30 9.24 -4.10
C GLU A 90 -11.62 7.81 -4.48
N ALA A 91 -10.60 6.97 -4.67
CA ALA A 91 -10.78 5.55 -4.95
C ALA A 91 -11.28 4.78 -3.72
N TYR A 92 -10.97 5.26 -2.52
CA TYR A 92 -11.36 4.66 -1.25
C TYR A 92 -12.01 5.71 -0.34
N PRO A 93 -13.26 6.12 -0.64
CA PRO A 93 -13.91 7.20 0.13
C PRO A 93 -14.04 6.93 1.63
N ASP A 94 -14.11 5.66 2.03
CA ASP A 94 -14.19 5.28 3.45
C ASP A 94 -12.95 5.70 4.25
N LEU A 95 -11.81 5.87 3.59
CA LEU A 95 -10.60 6.36 4.25
C LEU A 95 -10.69 7.82 4.67
N LYS A 96 -11.63 8.58 4.09
CA LYS A 96 -11.79 10.01 4.40
C LYS A 96 -12.22 10.26 5.85
N SER A 97 -12.73 9.24 6.54
CA SER A 97 -13.03 9.34 7.98
C SER A 97 -11.77 9.35 8.85
N MET A 98 -10.64 8.85 8.32
CA MET A 98 -9.36 8.73 9.04
C MET A 98 -8.25 9.56 8.43
N TYR A 99 -8.33 9.87 7.15
CA TYR A 99 -7.28 10.54 6.39
C TYR A 99 -7.83 11.67 5.55
N ASP A 100 -6.99 12.69 5.37
CA ASP A 100 -7.26 13.86 4.54
C ASP A 100 -6.00 14.16 3.73
N PRO A 101 -6.09 14.62 2.46
CA PRO A 101 -4.90 14.90 1.66
C PRO A 101 -3.94 15.91 2.31
N ASP A 102 -4.45 16.74 3.21
CA ASP A 102 -3.70 17.82 3.82
C ASP A 102 -3.44 17.61 5.33
N ASP A 103 -3.66 16.39 5.84
CA ASP A 103 -3.51 16.08 7.27
C ASP A 103 -2.06 15.83 7.71
N GLY A 104 -1.12 15.70 6.77
CA GLY A 104 0.26 15.38 7.07
C GLY A 104 0.49 13.92 7.50
N ASN A 105 -0.55 13.08 7.44
CA ASN A 105 -0.48 11.67 7.86
C ASN A 105 -0.84 10.67 6.74
N THR A 106 -1.09 11.17 5.55
CA THR A 106 -1.46 10.31 4.41
C THR A 106 -0.26 10.06 3.51
#